data_7ceea0d8b093d68e3063a51e485bdbe1
#
_entry.id   7ceea0d8b093d68e3063a51e485bdbe1
#
_cell.length_a   1.000
_cell.length_b   1.000
_cell.length_c   1.000
_cell.angle_alpha   90.00
_cell.angle_beta   90.00
_cell.angle_gamma   90.00
#
_symmetry.space_group_name_H-M   'P 1'
#
loop_
_entity.id
_entity.type
_entity.pdbx_description
1 polymer ?
#
loop_
_entity_poly.entity_id
_entity_poly.type
_entity_poly.pdbx_seq_one_letter_code
_entity_poly.pdbx_strand_id
1 'polypeptide(L)'
;MRGFRVGLLIAAALVARPVLASEVHLLTTGAFKQVATALIPQYEAQSGNKVVVENDTAGGIIRRIETGEPFDLVVLTSQAVGDLVTEGKLVSDSSTDLAKVGIGVAVKAGAAHPNFGDPDAFKQMLLKAKSIAYIDPRAGGSSGIYLAGLIDRMGLTRKLRRKTVLVNGGLVADKVASGEAEIGLQQISELSAAKGVEMLGPLPRAIQSYTIYGAGINVKAAEPVAAKALLDVFAGPAAAAVLQAKGMQPPGM
;
A
#
# COMPACT_ATOMS: atom_id res chain seq x y z
N MET A 1 68.27 -36.92 27.44
CA MET A 1 67.35 -35.93 28.01
C MET A 1 66.47 -35.42 26.89
N ARG A 2 65.21 -35.88 26.81
CA ARG A 2 64.23 -35.51 25.78
C ARG A 2 63.23 -34.52 26.40
N GLY A 3 63.32 -33.24 25.95
CA GLY A 3 62.40 -32.22 26.41
C GLY A 3 61.03 -32.33 25.69
N PHE A 4 59.97 -32.49 26.44
CA PHE A 4 58.57 -32.52 26.01
C PHE A 4 58.08 -31.08 25.93
N ARG A 5 57.82 -30.57 24.70
CA ARG A 5 57.17 -29.26 24.48
C ARG A 5 55.65 -29.47 24.48
N VAL A 6 54.96 -29.04 25.53
CA VAL A 6 53.53 -28.97 25.59
C VAL A 6 53.06 -27.72 24.86
N GLY A 7 52.44 -27.91 23.71
CA GLY A 7 51.80 -26.83 22.97
C GLY A 7 50.42 -26.53 23.55
N LEU A 8 50.24 -25.31 24.06
CA LEU A 8 48.95 -24.83 24.59
C LEU A 8 48.05 -24.38 23.40
N LEU A 9 47.07 -25.19 23.05
CA LEU A 9 46.03 -24.82 22.09
C LEU A 9 45.00 -23.92 22.78
N ILE A 10 45.02 -22.61 22.50
CA ILE A 10 43.98 -21.67 22.92
C ILE A 10 42.80 -21.81 21.94
N ALA A 11 41.76 -22.50 22.36
CA ALA A 11 40.47 -22.53 21.64
C ALA A 11 39.76 -21.17 21.85
N ALA A 12 39.76 -20.33 20.83
CA ALA A 12 38.93 -19.10 20.80
C ALA A 12 37.45 -19.48 20.68
N ALA A 13 36.73 -19.49 21.80
CA ALA A 13 35.27 -19.62 21.78
C ALA A 13 34.66 -18.37 21.17
N LEU A 14 34.12 -18.47 19.94
CA LEU A 14 33.24 -17.45 19.37
C LEU A 14 31.97 -17.40 20.24
N VAL A 15 31.88 -16.40 21.08
CA VAL A 15 30.64 -16.08 21.81
C VAL A 15 29.70 -15.43 20.79
N ALA A 16 28.78 -16.23 20.24
CA ALA A 16 27.66 -15.70 19.47
C ALA A 16 26.83 -14.83 20.41
N ARG A 17 26.86 -13.50 20.22
CA ARG A 17 25.97 -12.59 20.92
C ARG A 17 24.55 -12.86 20.41
N PRO A 18 23.55 -13.03 21.28
CA PRO A 18 22.17 -13.08 20.85
C PRO A 18 21.86 -11.74 20.14
N VAL A 19 21.54 -11.80 18.86
CA VAL A 19 20.97 -10.66 18.14
C VAL A 19 19.57 -10.51 18.72
N LEU A 20 19.34 -9.46 19.50
CA LEU A 20 18.00 -9.11 19.95
C LEU A 20 17.16 -8.83 18.71
N ALA A 21 16.00 -9.47 18.63
CA ALA A 21 15.06 -9.21 17.55
C ALA A 21 14.60 -7.75 17.60
N SER A 22 14.81 -7.03 16.51
CA SER A 22 14.32 -5.66 16.36
C SER A 22 12.84 -5.63 15.98
N GLU A 23 12.13 -4.60 16.41
CA GLU A 23 10.76 -4.33 15.99
C GLU A 23 10.73 -3.13 15.03
N VAL A 24 10.38 -3.37 13.77
CA VAL A 24 10.31 -2.36 12.71
C VAL A 24 8.89 -1.83 12.62
N HIS A 25 8.70 -0.53 12.85
CA HIS A 25 7.41 0.15 12.68
C HIS A 25 7.22 0.60 11.24
N LEU A 26 6.28 -0.04 10.55
CA LEU A 26 5.91 0.24 9.17
C LEU A 26 4.60 1.02 9.10
N LEU A 27 4.63 2.26 8.62
CA LEU A 27 3.44 2.98 8.18
C LEU A 27 3.22 2.73 6.68
N THR A 28 2.05 2.24 6.28
CA THR A 28 1.77 1.93 4.88
C THR A 28 0.38 2.36 4.44
N THR A 29 0.23 2.70 3.16
CA THR A 29 -1.10 2.89 2.57
C THR A 29 -1.86 1.58 2.50
N GLY A 30 -3.20 1.65 2.54
CA GLY A 30 -4.07 0.49 2.39
C GLY A 30 -3.78 -0.32 1.13
N ALA A 31 -3.45 0.37 0.03
CA ALA A 31 -3.15 -0.27 -1.25
C ALA A 31 -1.90 -1.17 -1.19
N PHE A 32 -0.79 -0.70 -0.58
CA PHE A 32 0.44 -1.48 -0.48
C PHE A 32 0.43 -2.46 0.70
N LYS A 33 -0.42 -2.25 1.72
CA LYS A 33 -0.58 -3.17 2.85
C LYS A 33 -0.74 -4.62 2.41
N GLN A 34 -1.47 -4.86 1.31
CA GLN A 34 -1.74 -6.20 0.79
C GLN A 34 -0.45 -6.92 0.36
N VAL A 35 0.50 -6.17 -0.18
CA VAL A 35 1.84 -6.67 -0.57
C VAL A 35 2.71 -6.81 0.68
N ALA A 36 2.76 -5.80 1.54
CA ALA A 36 3.54 -5.83 2.77
C ALA A 36 3.20 -7.06 3.63
N THR A 37 1.90 -7.28 3.90
CA THR A 37 1.42 -8.43 4.70
C THR A 37 1.81 -9.78 4.10
N ALA A 38 1.94 -9.88 2.76
CA ALA A 38 2.35 -11.11 2.11
C ALA A 38 3.87 -11.35 2.18
N LEU A 39 4.69 -10.29 2.21
CA LEU A 39 6.16 -10.38 2.21
C LEU A 39 6.76 -10.39 3.62
N ILE A 40 6.13 -9.76 4.59
CA ILE A 40 6.62 -9.65 5.98
C ILE A 40 6.95 -11.00 6.61
N PRO A 41 6.14 -12.08 6.49
CA PRO A 41 6.48 -13.36 7.08
C PRO A 41 7.82 -13.94 6.60
N GLN A 42 8.18 -13.72 5.32
CA GLN A 42 9.48 -14.12 4.80
C GLN A 42 10.60 -13.29 5.41
N TYR A 43 10.43 -11.98 5.51
CA TYR A 43 11.40 -11.09 6.17
C TYR A 43 11.63 -11.48 7.63
N GLU A 44 10.57 -11.68 8.40
CA GLU A 44 10.65 -12.08 9.82
C GLU A 44 11.34 -13.42 10.01
N ALA A 45 11.04 -14.42 9.15
CA ALA A 45 11.67 -15.73 9.21
C ALA A 45 13.18 -15.68 8.89
N GLN A 46 13.61 -14.79 8.00
CA GLN A 46 15.01 -14.66 7.59
C GLN A 46 15.84 -13.80 8.54
N SER A 47 15.26 -12.74 9.10
CA SER A 47 15.97 -11.77 9.93
C SER A 47 15.86 -12.02 11.43
N GLY A 48 14.81 -12.72 11.86
CA GLY A 48 14.44 -12.83 13.27
C GLY A 48 13.76 -11.58 13.84
N ASN A 49 13.67 -10.49 13.07
CA ASN A 49 12.99 -9.25 13.47
C ASN A 49 11.48 -9.39 13.40
N LYS A 50 10.77 -8.41 13.98
CA LYS A 50 9.31 -8.28 13.91
C LYS A 50 8.93 -7.01 13.17
N VAL A 51 7.74 -7.01 12.54
CA VAL A 51 7.22 -5.83 11.85
C VAL A 51 5.84 -5.49 12.40
N VAL A 52 5.71 -4.31 12.96
CA VAL A 52 4.43 -3.71 13.36
C VAL A 52 3.91 -2.91 12.18
N VAL A 53 2.77 -3.33 11.64
CA VAL A 53 2.17 -2.71 10.44
C VAL A 53 0.97 -1.88 10.83
N GLU A 54 1.03 -0.60 10.54
CA GLU A 54 -0.10 0.30 10.63
C GLU A 54 -0.42 0.91 9.27
N ASN A 55 -1.71 1.09 9.00
CA ASN A 55 -2.12 1.60 7.70
C ASN A 55 -3.21 2.67 7.78
N ASP A 56 -3.16 3.59 6.82
CA ASP A 56 -4.16 4.64 6.62
C ASP A 56 -4.17 5.06 5.13
N THR A 57 -4.96 6.07 4.78
CA THR A 57 -4.81 6.80 3.53
C THR A 57 -3.46 7.53 3.49
N ALA A 58 -2.97 7.88 2.31
CA ALA A 58 -1.71 8.64 2.20
C ALA A 58 -1.78 9.95 3.02
N GLY A 59 -2.88 10.70 2.91
CA GLY A 59 -3.08 11.91 3.70
C GLY A 59 -3.20 11.65 5.21
N GLY A 60 -3.77 10.52 5.62
CA GLY A 60 -3.81 10.08 7.01
C GLY A 60 -2.41 9.86 7.57
N ILE A 61 -1.57 9.11 6.86
CA ILE A 61 -0.18 8.84 7.24
C ILE A 61 0.63 10.15 7.32
N ILE A 62 0.49 11.04 6.33
CA ILE A 62 1.19 12.34 6.35
C ILE A 62 0.85 13.11 7.62
N ARG A 63 -0.43 13.22 8.01
CA ARG A 63 -0.84 13.89 9.26
C ARG A 63 -0.23 13.22 10.50
N ARG A 64 -0.15 11.89 10.55
CA ARG A 64 0.50 11.16 11.65
C ARG A 64 1.99 11.51 11.75
N ILE A 65 2.69 11.55 10.62
CA ILE A 65 4.10 11.95 10.55
C ILE A 65 4.28 13.41 10.99
N GLU A 66 3.39 14.32 10.58
CA GLU A 66 3.40 15.74 10.97
C GLU A 66 3.19 15.92 12.47
N THR A 67 2.38 15.09 13.10
CA THR A 67 2.16 15.09 14.56
C THR A 67 3.26 14.37 15.34
N GLY A 68 4.30 13.85 14.67
CA GLY A 68 5.49 13.28 15.31
C GLY A 68 5.35 11.80 15.67
N GLU A 69 4.43 11.07 15.04
CA GLU A 69 4.30 9.64 15.27
C GLU A 69 5.59 8.90 14.88
N PRO A 70 6.14 8.03 15.75
CA PRO A 70 7.35 7.29 15.46
C PRO A 70 7.10 6.21 14.41
N PHE A 71 8.04 6.06 13.48
CA PHE A 71 8.06 4.97 12.50
C PHE A 71 9.51 4.77 12.00
N ASP A 72 9.78 3.60 11.42
CA ASP A 72 11.07 3.30 10.83
C ASP A 72 11.01 3.35 9.30
N LEU A 73 9.99 2.75 8.71
CA LEU A 73 9.74 2.69 7.28
C LEU A 73 8.35 3.20 6.94
N VAL A 74 8.23 3.98 5.87
CA VAL A 74 6.92 4.41 5.36
C VAL A 74 6.75 4.00 3.90
N VAL A 75 5.51 3.62 3.51
CA VAL A 75 5.11 3.41 2.11
C VAL A 75 3.93 4.31 1.78
N LEU A 76 4.17 5.27 0.89
CA LEU A 76 3.23 6.29 0.44
C LEU A 76 3.18 6.35 -1.09
N THR A 77 2.46 7.32 -1.64
CA THR A 77 2.66 7.68 -3.05
C THR A 77 4.09 8.20 -3.25
N SER A 78 4.72 7.91 -4.39
CA SER A 78 6.10 8.36 -4.67
C SER A 78 6.24 9.88 -4.55
N GLN A 79 5.21 10.65 -4.95
CA GLN A 79 5.20 12.09 -4.74
C GLN A 79 5.32 12.45 -3.26
N ALA A 80 4.52 11.84 -2.39
CA ALA A 80 4.55 12.14 -0.95
C ALA A 80 5.88 11.71 -0.30
N VAL A 81 6.49 10.61 -0.76
CA VAL A 81 7.85 10.22 -0.32
C VAL A 81 8.86 11.31 -0.71
N GLY A 82 8.81 11.82 -1.96
CA GLY A 82 9.68 12.89 -2.42
C GLY A 82 9.50 14.19 -1.62
N ASP A 83 8.26 14.55 -1.27
CA ASP A 83 7.96 15.72 -0.45
C ASP A 83 8.57 15.56 0.97
N LEU A 84 8.38 14.38 1.61
CA LEU A 84 8.97 14.09 2.92
C LEU A 84 10.50 14.03 2.92
N VAL A 85 11.12 13.59 1.82
CA VAL A 85 12.59 13.68 1.64
C VAL A 85 13.01 15.15 1.58
N THR A 86 12.31 15.99 0.82
CA THR A 86 12.59 17.42 0.70
C THR A 86 12.44 18.14 2.04
N GLU A 87 11.49 17.71 2.87
CA GLU A 87 11.27 18.20 4.23
C GLU A 87 12.29 17.66 5.25
N GLY A 88 13.22 16.79 4.84
CA GLY A 88 14.23 16.18 5.70
C GLY A 88 13.67 15.20 6.73
N LYS A 89 12.49 14.63 6.48
CA LYS A 89 11.84 13.61 7.33
C LYS A 89 12.26 12.20 6.97
N LEU A 90 12.62 11.97 5.69
CA LEU A 90 13.11 10.68 5.19
C LEU A 90 14.56 10.79 4.71
N VAL A 91 15.31 9.70 4.84
CA VAL A 91 16.67 9.56 4.33
C VAL A 91 16.64 9.57 2.80
N SER A 92 17.32 10.52 2.17
CA SER A 92 17.28 10.74 0.71
C SER A 92 17.58 9.49 -0.10
N ASP A 93 18.65 8.78 0.27
CA ASP A 93 19.14 7.58 -0.44
C ASP A 93 18.26 6.34 -0.20
N SER A 94 17.25 6.44 0.67
CA SER A 94 16.31 5.35 0.93
C SER A 94 15.05 5.42 0.05
N SER A 95 14.82 6.54 -0.64
CA SER A 95 13.63 6.71 -1.49
C SER A 95 13.65 5.73 -2.67
N THR A 96 12.63 4.88 -2.76
CA THR A 96 12.55 3.81 -3.76
C THR A 96 11.12 3.58 -4.21
N ASP A 97 10.86 3.61 -5.52
CA ASP A 97 9.58 3.22 -6.07
C ASP A 97 9.39 1.70 -5.98
N LEU A 98 8.25 1.26 -5.48
CA LEU A 98 7.96 -0.15 -5.19
C LEU A 98 6.92 -0.76 -6.11
N ALA A 99 5.87 -0.01 -6.44
CA ALA A 99 4.70 -0.56 -7.12
C ALA A 99 3.90 0.49 -7.87
N LYS A 100 3.17 0.04 -8.88
CA LYS A 100 2.17 0.81 -9.62
C LYS A 100 0.82 0.10 -9.57
N VAL A 101 -0.27 0.82 -9.31
CA VAL A 101 -1.62 0.25 -9.30
C VAL A 101 -2.64 1.21 -9.89
N GLY A 102 -3.59 0.65 -10.64
CA GLY A 102 -4.72 1.39 -11.19
C GLY A 102 -5.97 1.31 -10.29
N ILE A 103 -6.99 2.08 -10.66
CA ILE A 103 -8.30 2.05 -10.02
C ILE A 103 -9.16 1.00 -10.71
N GLY A 104 -9.90 0.24 -9.90
CA GLY A 104 -10.84 -0.79 -10.35
C GLY A 104 -12.28 -0.49 -10.00
N VAL A 105 -13.15 -1.32 -10.56
CA VAL A 105 -14.60 -1.35 -10.32
C VAL A 105 -14.94 -2.67 -9.65
N ALA A 106 -15.71 -2.63 -8.57
CA ALA A 106 -16.22 -3.82 -7.90
C ALA A 106 -17.72 -3.74 -7.69
N VAL A 107 -18.34 -4.92 -7.68
CA VAL A 107 -19.73 -5.14 -7.31
C VAL A 107 -19.82 -6.20 -6.21
N LYS A 108 -20.98 -6.38 -5.60
CA LYS A 108 -21.21 -7.50 -4.69
C LYS A 108 -21.06 -8.83 -5.45
N ALA A 109 -20.46 -9.82 -4.82
CA ALA A 109 -20.28 -11.14 -5.42
C ALA A 109 -21.62 -11.71 -5.90
N GLY A 110 -21.66 -12.14 -7.16
CA GLY A 110 -22.85 -12.66 -7.82
C GLY A 110 -23.85 -11.59 -8.31
N ALA A 111 -23.52 -10.30 -8.21
CA ALA A 111 -24.34 -9.25 -8.79
C ALA A 111 -24.14 -9.16 -10.31
N ALA A 112 -25.07 -8.48 -11.02
CA ALA A 112 -24.95 -8.24 -12.45
C ALA A 112 -23.71 -7.38 -12.76
N HIS A 113 -23.04 -7.69 -13.88
CA HIS A 113 -21.86 -6.96 -14.35
C HIS A 113 -22.29 -5.80 -15.27
N PRO A 114 -22.21 -4.55 -14.82
CA PRO A 114 -22.51 -3.42 -15.68
C PRO A 114 -21.42 -3.22 -16.74
N ASN A 115 -21.81 -2.70 -17.92
CA ASN A 115 -20.84 -2.29 -18.91
C ASN A 115 -20.18 -0.96 -18.51
N PHE A 116 -18.83 -0.92 -18.54
CA PHE A 116 -18.00 0.26 -18.30
C PHE A 116 -16.72 0.26 -19.17
N GLY A 117 -16.74 -0.44 -20.32
CA GLY A 117 -15.57 -0.65 -21.17
C GLY A 117 -14.98 0.61 -21.83
N ASP A 118 -15.71 1.71 -21.85
CA ASP A 118 -15.25 3.01 -22.33
C ASP A 118 -15.75 4.15 -21.41
N PRO A 119 -15.27 5.40 -21.57
CA PRO A 119 -15.67 6.51 -20.68
C PRO A 119 -17.18 6.81 -20.66
N ASP A 120 -17.88 6.65 -21.78
CA ASP A 120 -19.32 6.88 -21.83
C ASP A 120 -20.09 5.76 -21.16
N ALA A 121 -19.71 4.51 -21.38
CA ALA A 121 -20.27 3.36 -20.69
C ALA A 121 -20.03 3.46 -19.17
N PHE A 122 -18.83 3.86 -18.74
CA PHE A 122 -18.53 4.12 -17.32
C PHE A 122 -19.42 5.22 -16.74
N LYS A 123 -19.58 6.33 -17.47
CA LYS A 123 -20.51 7.41 -17.10
C LYS A 123 -21.94 6.92 -16.95
N GLN A 124 -22.41 6.10 -17.87
CA GLN A 124 -23.76 5.51 -17.83
C GLN A 124 -23.91 4.53 -16.66
N MET A 125 -22.89 3.71 -16.38
CA MET A 125 -22.85 2.84 -15.21
C MET A 125 -23.05 3.65 -13.92
N LEU A 126 -22.28 4.73 -13.73
CA LEU A 126 -22.42 5.57 -12.54
C LEU A 126 -23.81 6.24 -12.45
N LEU A 127 -24.38 6.65 -13.59
CA LEU A 127 -25.70 7.26 -13.59
C LEU A 127 -26.83 6.26 -13.26
N LYS A 128 -26.71 5.02 -13.73
CA LYS A 128 -27.73 3.96 -13.53
C LYS A 128 -27.63 3.30 -12.16
N ALA A 129 -26.43 3.19 -11.58
CA ALA A 129 -26.22 2.59 -10.28
C ALA A 129 -27.10 3.27 -9.21
N LYS A 130 -27.67 2.48 -8.29
CA LYS A 130 -28.46 2.98 -7.15
C LYS A 130 -27.57 3.74 -6.16
N SER A 131 -26.37 3.24 -5.94
CA SER A 131 -25.36 3.84 -5.05
C SER A 131 -23.95 3.51 -5.51
N ILE A 132 -23.00 4.41 -5.24
CA ILE A 132 -21.59 4.25 -5.55
C ILE A 132 -20.76 4.56 -4.28
N ALA A 133 -19.67 3.84 -4.06
CA ALA A 133 -18.76 4.11 -2.98
C ALA A 133 -17.33 4.35 -3.49
N TYR A 134 -16.64 5.31 -2.89
CA TYR A 134 -15.21 5.54 -3.07
C TYR A 134 -14.64 6.27 -1.84
N ILE A 135 -13.31 6.31 -1.72
CA ILE A 135 -12.64 6.98 -0.60
C ILE A 135 -12.98 8.49 -0.62
N ASP A 136 -13.34 9.05 0.54
CA ASP A 136 -13.54 10.50 0.69
C ASP A 136 -12.26 11.23 0.28
N PRO A 137 -12.29 12.12 -0.72
CA PRO A 137 -11.09 12.86 -1.13
C PRO A 137 -10.45 13.67 0.02
N ARG A 138 -11.25 14.07 1.03
CA ARG A 138 -10.75 14.78 2.21
C ARG A 138 -9.91 13.89 3.14
N ALA A 139 -10.07 12.58 3.05
CA ALA A 139 -9.22 11.64 3.77
C ALA A 139 -7.80 11.54 3.17
N GLY A 140 -7.60 12.06 1.94
CA GLY A 140 -6.30 12.10 1.28
C GLY A 140 -5.89 10.77 0.62
N GLY A 141 -6.85 9.89 0.31
CA GLY A 141 -6.59 8.68 -0.47
C GLY A 141 -6.48 9.00 -1.97
N SER A 142 -5.42 8.51 -2.64
CA SER A 142 -5.13 8.82 -4.05
C SER A 142 -6.28 8.48 -5.01
N SER A 143 -6.92 7.31 -4.84
CA SER A 143 -8.08 6.94 -5.66
C SER A 143 -9.28 7.85 -5.44
N GLY A 144 -9.54 8.25 -4.18
CA GLY A 144 -10.66 9.13 -3.85
C GLY A 144 -10.49 10.53 -4.45
N ILE A 145 -9.30 11.11 -4.36
CA ILE A 145 -8.95 12.40 -4.95
C ILE A 145 -9.14 12.36 -6.47
N TYR A 146 -8.60 11.32 -7.12
CA TYR A 146 -8.74 11.17 -8.57
C TYR A 146 -10.18 10.99 -9.00
N LEU A 147 -10.95 10.11 -8.34
CA LEU A 147 -12.34 9.83 -8.68
C LEU A 147 -13.26 11.04 -8.50
N ALA A 148 -13.07 11.81 -7.42
CA ALA A 148 -13.81 13.04 -7.23
C ALA A 148 -13.57 14.03 -8.38
N GLY A 149 -12.31 14.23 -8.77
CA GLY A 149 -11.95 15.05 -9.91
C GLY A 149 -12.47 14.51 -11.27
N LEU A 150 -12.46 13.18 -11.47
CA LEU A 150 -13.01 12.55 -12.67
C LEU A 150 -14.53 12.74 -12.76
N ILE A 151 -15.24 12.51 -11.66
CA ILE A 151 -16.70 12.73 -11.57
C ILE A 151 -17.06 14.18 -11.87
N ASP A 152 -16.24 15.12 -11.39
CA ASP A 152 -16.44 16.54 -11.65
C ASP A 152 -16.21 16.88 -13.12
N ARG A 153 -15.09 16.45 -13.71
CA ARG A 153 -14.81 16.62 -15.16
C ARG A 153 -15.90 16.03 -16.07
N MET A 154 -16.54 14.94 -15.63
CA MET A 154 -17.68 14.33 -16.33
C MET A 154 -19.01 15.07 -16.14
N GLY A 155 -19.05 16.12 -15.32
CA GLY A 155 -20.26 16.89 -14.99
C GLY A 155 -21.28 16.10 -14.16
N LEU A 156 -20.79 15.14 -13.34
CA LEU A 156 -21.65 14.22 -12.60
C LEU A 156 -21.80 14.56 -11.12
N THR A 157 -20.98 15.45 -10.54
CA THR A 157 -20.92 15.74 -9.10
C THR A 157 -22.30 15.97 -8.50
N ARG A 158 -23.13 16.84 -9.09
CA ARG A 158 -24.48 17.12 -8.59
C ARG A 158 -25.42 15.91 -8.71
N LYS A 159 -25.31 15.16 -9.82
CA LYS A 159 -26.20 14.00 -10.09
C LYS A 159 -25.92 12.83 -9.18
N LEU A 160 -24.65 12.62 -8.80
CA LEU A 160 -24.23 11.48 -7.99
C LEU A 160 -24.28 11.76 -6.48
N ARG A 161 -24.28 13.02 -6.04
CA ARG A 161 -24.16 13.45 -4.65
C ARG A 161 -25.05 12.67 -3.67
N ARG A 162 -26.31 12.41 -4.03
CA ARG A 162 -27.30 11.78 -3.15
C ARG A 162 -27.12 10.25 -3.05
N LYS A 163 -26.36 9.65 -3.94
CA LYS A 163 -26.11 8.20 -4.01
C LYS A 163 -24.64 7.83 -3.86
N THR A 164 -23.82 8.79 -3.48
CA THR A 164 -22.41 8.55 -3.17
C THR A 164 -22.22 8.27 -1.70
N VAL A 165 -21.62 7.14 -1.40
CA VAL A 165 -21.14 6.71 -0.07
C VAL A 165 -19.64 7.01 -0.02
N LEU A 166 -19.24 8.02 0.75
CA LEU A 166 -17.83 8.37 0.96
C LEU A 166 -17.27 7.59 2.14
N VAL A 167 -16.10 6.98 1.96
CA VAL A 167 -15.41 6.15 2.95
C VAL A 167 -14.16 6.87 3.43
N ASN A 168 -14.07 7.17 4.72
CA ASN A 168 -12.96 7.97 5.29
C ASN A 168 -11.62 7.22 5.35
N GLY A 169 -11.60 5.92 5.11
CA GLY A 169 -10.43 5.04 5.13
C GLY A 169 -10.86 3.58 5.17
N GLY A 170 -9.93 2.66 4.98
CA GLY A 170 -10.22 1.24 4.88
C GLY A 170 -10.75 0.82 3.51
N LEU A 171 -11.50 -0.27 3.47
CA LEU A 171 -11.95 -0.88 2.22
C LEU A 171 -13.32 -0.35 1.78
N VAL A 172 -13.38 0.27 0.60
CA VAL A 172 -14.64 0.60 -0.08
C VAL A 172 -15.48 -0.66 -0.34
N ALA A 173 -14.80 -1.77 -0.56
CA ALA A 173 -15.42 -3.07 -0.78
C ALA A 173 -16.34 -3.53 0.37
N ASP A 174 -16.08 -3.10 1.63
CA ASP A 174 -16.96 -3.42 2.77
C ASP A 174 -18.35 -2.82 2.59
N LYS A 175 -18.43 -1.61 1.99
CA LYS A 175 -19.72 -0.96 1.67
C LYS A 175 -20.46 -1.67 0.54
N VAL A 176 -19.71 -2.29 -0.37
CA VAL A 176 -20.29 -3.09 -1.46
C VAL A 176 -20.77 -4.45 -0.93
N ALA A 177 -19.95 -5.13 -0.13
CA ALA A 177 -20.28 -6.42 0.48
C ALA A 177 -21.52 -6.33 1.38
N SER A 178 -21.63 -5.27 2.18
CA SER A 178 -22.80 -5.02 3.04
C SER A 178 -24.07 -4.64 2.25
N GLY A 179 -23.92 -4.19 0.99
CA GLY A 179 -25.02 -3.71 0.16
C GLY A 179 -25.36 -2.22 0.36
N GLU A 180 -24.55 -1.48 1.15
CA GLU A 180 -24.66 -0.02 1.26
C GLU A 180 -24.33 0.68 -0.06
N ALA A 181 -23.46 0.08 -0.87
CA ALA A 181 -23.15 0.55 -2.21
C ALA A 181 -23.30 -0.57 -3.24
N GLU A 182 -23.83 -0.22 -4.43
CA GLU A 182 -23.93 -1.14 -5.56
C GLU A 182 -22.61 -1.26 -6.30
N ILE A 183 -21.90 -0.12 -6.48
CA ILE A 183 -20.62 -0.03 -7.17
C ILE A 183 -19.56 0.48 -6.20
N GLY A 184 -18.42 -0.20 -6.13
CA GLY A 184 -17.23 0.24 -5.40
C GLY A 184 -16.11 0.62 -6.35
N LEU A 185 -15.45 1.75 -6.08
CA LEU A 185 -14.33 2.27 -6.86
C LEU A 185 -13.14 2.53 -5.91
N GLN A 186 -12.04 1.81 -6.07
CA GLN A 186 -10.84 1.95 -5.24
C GLN A 186 -9.62 1.40 -5.99
N GLN A 187 -8.43 1.45 -5.39
CA GLN A 187 -7.26 0.76 -5.95
C GLN A 187 -7.54 -0.73 -6.12
N ILE A 188 -7.10 -1.30 -7.24
CA ILE A 188 -7.35 -2.73 -7.58
C ILE A 188 -6.86 -3.65 -6.46
N SER A 189 -5.71 -3.36 -5.85
CA SER A 189 -5.15 -4.19 -4.77
C SER A 189 -6.03 -4.26 -3.53
N GLU A 190 -6.76 -3.18 -3.22
CA GLU A 190 -7.69 -3.12 -2.09
C GLU A 190 -9.00 -3.84 -2.41
N LEU A 191 -9.54 -3.65 -3.62
CA LEU A 191 -10.75 -4.35 -4.06
C LEU A 191 -10.54 -5.86 -4.15
N SER A 192 -9.39 -6.30 -4.67
CA SER A 192 -9.04 -7.71 -4.82
C SER A 192 -8.80 -8.44 -3.50
N ALA A 193 -8.50 -7.70 -2.43
CA ALA A 193 -8.28 -8.29 -1.11
C ALA A 193 -9.56 -8.55 -0.32
N ALA A 194 -10.67 -7.95 -0.71
CA ALA A 194 -11.91 -7.98 0.05
C ALA A 194 -12.74 -9.23 -0.27
N LYS A 195 -13.42 -9.74 0.75
CA LYS A 195 -14.39 -10.85 0.60
C LYS A 195 -15.79 -10.31 0.32
N GLY A 196 -16.61 -11.08 -0.36
CA GLY A 196 -18.01 -10.75 -0.63
C GLY A 196 -18.20 -9.73 -1.77
N VAL A 197 -17.15 -9.38 -2.47
CA VAL A 197 -17.17 -8.56 -3.68
C VAL A 197 -16.48 -9.27 -4.84
N GLU A 198 -16.81 -8.85 -6.05
CA GLU A 198 -16.16 -9.23 -7.28
C GLU A 198 -15.55 -8.00 -7.94
N MET A 199 -14.23 -8.00 -8.13
CA MET A 199 -13.51 -6.96 -8.86
C MET A 199 -13.68 -7.22 -10.36
N LEU A 200 -14.41 -6.36 -11.05
CA LEU A 200 -14.80 -6.55 -12.45
C LEU A 200 -13.67 -6.20 -13.44
N GLY A 201 -12.77 -5.32 -13.04
CA GLY A 201 -11.67 -4.89 -13.89
C GLY A 201 -11.22 -3.45 -13.58
N PRO A 202 -10.17 -3.00 -14.30
CA PRO A 202 -9.69 -1.61 -14.20
C PRO A 202 -10.66 -0.63 -14.86
N LEU A 203 -10.56 0.65 -14.50
CA LEU A 203 -11.22 1.72 -15.26
C LEU A 203 -10.81 1.67 -16.73
N PRO A 204 -11.68 2.15 -17.66
CA PRO A 204 -11.32 2.29 -19.06
C PRO A 204 -10.00 3.05 -19.24
N ARG A 205 -9.14 2.58 -20.15
CA ARG A 205 -7.78 3.13 -20.34
C ARG A 205 -7.75 4.65 -20.46
N ALA A 206 -8.72 5.23 -21.16
CA ALA A 206 -8.80 6.68 -21.40
C ALA A 206 -9.07 7.52 -20.13
N ILE A 207 -9.58 6.89 -19.08
CA ILE A 207 -9.88 7.51 -17.78
C ILE A 207 -9.23 6.78 -16.63
N GLN A 208 -8.23 5.92 -16.87
CA GLN A 208 -7.48 5.27 -15.82
C GLN A 208 -6.47 6.23 -15.20
N SER A 209 -6.24 6.07 -13.91
CA SER A 209 -5.14 6.71 -13.21
C SER A 209 -4.33 5.65 -12.48
N TYR A 210 -3.03 5.74 -12.65
CA TYR A 210 -2.11 4.88 -11.94
C TYR A 210 -1.44 5.66 -10.81
N THR A 211 -1.42 5.06 -9.63
CA THR A 211 -0.65 5.57 -8.50
C THR A 211 0.65 4.77 -8.40
N ILE A 212 1.78 5.45 -8.33
CA ILE A 212 3.07 4.85 -7.99
C ILE A 212 3.25 4.97 -6.49
N TYR A 213 3.59 3.88 -5.84
CA TYR A 213 3.90 3.80 -4.42
C TYR A 213 5.41 3.64 -4.25
N GLY A 214 5.98 4.50 -3.43
CA GLY A 214 7.36 4.47 -3.02
C GLY A 214 7.49 4.28 -1.51
N ALA A 215 8.69 4.01 -1.07
CA ALA A 215 9.04 3.90 0.34
C ALA A 215 10.20 4.79 0.71
N GLY A 216 10.35 5.08 2.00
CA GLY A 216 11.48 5.80 2.56
C GLY A 216 11.66 5.51 4.05
N ILE A 217 12.92 5.54 4.50
CA ILE A 217 13.31 5.31 5.90
C ILE A 217 13.29 6.65 6.64
N ASN A 218 12.72 6.66 7.83
CA ASN A 218 12.71 7.85 8.69
C ASN A 218 14.15 8.24 9.10
N VAL A 219 14.48 9.52 9.04
CA VAL A 219 15.78 10.03 9.53
C VAL A 219 15.98 9.79 11.03
N LYS A 220 14.90 9.56 11.77
CA LYS A 220 14.88 9.23 13.21
C LYS A 220 14.47 7.79 13.48
N ALA A 221 14.58 6.89 12.49
CA ALA A 221 14.25 5.48 12.66
C ALA A 221 14.98 4.90 13.88
N ALA A 222 14.26 4.17 14.72
CA ALA A 222 14.86 3.44 15.83
C ALA A 222 15.69 2.24 15.32
N GLU A 223 15.20 1.60 14.26
CA GLU A 223 15.77 0.39 13.68
C GLU A 223 16.15 0.57 12.19
N PRO A 224 17.06 1.51 11.84
CA PRO A 224 17.31 1.89 10.44
C PRO A 224 17.90 0.75 9.60
N VAL A 225 18.70 -0.13 10.19
CA VAL A 225 19.29 -1.29 9.49
C VAL A 225 18.21 -2.34 9.19
N ALA A 226 17.34 -2.61 10.14
CA ALA A 226 16.23 -3.55 9.99
C ALA A 226 15.18 -3.01 9.01
N ALA A 227 14.89 -1.69 9.05
CA ALA A 227 14.02 -1.01 8.10
C ALA A 227 14.57 -1.07 6.66
N LYS A 228 15.90 -0.90 6.49
CA LYS A 228 16.56 -1.04 5.18
C LYS A 228 16.43 -2.47 4.64
N ALA A 229 16.63 -3.47 5.49
CA ALA A 229 16.49 -4.87 5.09
C ALA A 229 15.02 -5.19 4.68
N LEU A 230 14.02 -4.62 5.38
CA LEU A 230 12.61 -4.77 5.00
C LEU A 230 12.32 -4.07 3.67
N LEU A 231 12.86 -2.87 3.46
CA LEU A 231 12.75 -2.14 2.20
C LEU A 231 13.34 -2.96 1.03
N ASP A 232 14.49 -3.61 1.24
CA ASP A 232 15.12 -4.45 0.23
C ASP A 232 14.26 -5.69 -0.14
N VAL A 233 13.52 -6.25 0.82
CA VAL A 233 12.53 -7.30 0.54
C VAL A 233 11.39 -6.75 -0.32
N PHE A 234 10.89 -5.55 -0.03
CA PHE A 234 9.79 -4.92 -0.80
C PHE A 234 10.21 -4.52 -2.22
N ALA A 235 11.48 -4.12 -2.41
CA ALA A 235 12.03 -3.76 -3.71
C ALA A 235 12.66 -4.95 -4.46
N GLY A 236 12.81 -6.08 -3.81
CA GLY A 236 13.52 -7.25 -4.34
C GLY A 236 12.72 -8.04 -5.39
N PRO A 237 13.40 -8.97 -6.10
CA PRO A 237 12.78 -9.75 -7.18
C PRO A 237 11.57 -10.58 -6.73
N ALA A 238 11.56 -11.06 -5.49
CA ALA A 238 10.46 -11.84 -4.92
C ALA A 238 9.15 -11.01 -4.83
N ALA A 239 9.25 -9.69 -4.73
CA ALA A 239 8.07 -8.82 -4.67
C ALA A 239 7.27 -8.81 -5.98
N ALA A 240 7.90 -9.01 -7.14
CA ALA A 240 7.22 -8.92 -8.44
C ALA A 240 6.02 -9.88 -8.56
N ALA A 241 6.20 -11.14 -8.17
CA ALA A 241 5.12 -12.13 -8.19
C ALA A 241 3.99 -11.78 -7.19
N VAL A 242 4.36 -11.27 -6.01
CA VAL A 242 3.39 -10.84 -4.99
C VAL A 242 2.63 -9.61 -5.48
N LEU A 243 3.29 -8.62 -6.07
CA LEU A 243 2.66 -7.45 -6.68
C LEU A 243 1.57 -7.87 -7.67
N GLN A 244 1.91 -8.74 -8.64
CA GLN A 244 0.96 -9.23 -9.64
C GLN A 244 -0.23 -9.96 -8.99
N ALA A 245 0.03 -10.84 -8.02
CA ALA A 245 -1.01 -11.56 -7.30
C ALA A 245 -1.95 -10.62 -6.50
N LYS A 246 -1.47 -9.43 -6.15
CA LYS A 246 -2.26 -8.39 -5.46
C LYS A 246 -2.81 -7.30 -6.40
N GLY A 247 -2.77 -7.52 -7.73
CA GLY A 247 -3.29 -6.58 -8.72
C GLY A 247 -2.45 -5.30 -8.87
N MET A 248 -1.18 -5.36 -8.49
CA MET A 248 -0.19 -4.30 -8.68
C MET A 248 0.85 -4.71 -9.72
N GLN A 249 1.66 -3.77 -10.16
CA GLN A 249 2.74 -3.97 -11.11
C GLN A 249 4.04 -3.38 -10.56
N PRO A 250 5.23 -3.86 -10.97
CA PRO A 250 6.48 -3.14 -10.77
C PRO A 250 6.41 -1.71 -11.33
N PRO A 251 7.10 -0.72 -10.75
CA PRO A 251 6.91 0.69 -11.09
C PRO A 251 7.30 1.05 -12.52
N GLY A 252 8.23 0.31 -13.13
CA GLY A 252 8.77 0.57 -14.48
C GLY A 252 8.00 -0.12 -15.63
N MET A 253 6.87 -0.76 -15.37
CA MET A 253 6.06 -1.41 -16.42
C MET A 253 4.84 -0.59 -16.83
#